data_94521d0ce2c79d179c2e4ef5dc9eb719
#
_entry.id   94521d0ce2c79d179c2e4ef5dc9eb719
#
_cell.length_a   1.000
_cell.length_b   1.000
_cell.length_c   1.000
_cell.angle_alpha   90.00
_cell.angle_beta   90.00
_cell.angle_gamma   90.00
#
_symmetry.space_group_name_H-M   'P 1'
#
loop_
_entity.id
_entity.type
_entity.pdbx_description
1 polymer ?
#
loop_
_entity_poly.entity_id
_entity_poly.type
_entity_poly.pdbx_seq_one_letter_code
_entity_poly.pdbx_strand_id
1 'polypeptide(L)'
;MTPHPVSRPSLALSSFSSFGVGGSRRPSPCSGAAAAAFVASLRGAGVQASSVFTSCGAGAPSLVAAAFPGCQFFSAAAPAFCGLGSRAFAARAASLVRALAASPSPLWVCFPGGACPAGVAPRRSWVSCGSGSWSECALAAGLGVPVLVFLPVGVVPPSGWGSWSGLGGGWWFLPAFIVRLF
;
A
#
# COMPACT_ATOMS: atom_id res chain seq x y z
N MET A 1 -2.64 11.31 40.50
CA MET A 1 -2.80 11.76 39.10
C MET A 1 -2.88 10.52 38.24
N THR A 2 -4.06 10.12 37.81
CA THR A 2 -4.27 9.04 36.86
C THR A 2 -3.90 9.54 35.46
N PRO A 3 -3.01 8.86 34.73
CA PRO A 3 -2.70 9.25 33.35
C PRO A 3 -3.95 9.10 32.51
N HIS A 4 -4.39 10.19 31.86
CA HIS A 4 -5.44 10.14 30.85
C HIS A 4 -4.99 9.15 29.75
N PRO A 5 -5.85 8.22 29.33
CA PRO A 5 -5.54 7.38 28.19
C PRO A 5 -5.42 8.28 26.95
N VAL A 6 -4.21 8.37 26.41
CA VAL A 6 -3.99 9.00 25.11
C VAL A 6 -4.76 8.15 24.10
N SER A 7 -5.88 8.66 23.60
CA SER A 7 -6.64 7.98 22.56
C SER A 7 -5.74 7.82 21.33
N ARG A 8 -5.42 6.56 20.99
CA ARG A 8 -4.66 6.24 19.78
C ARG A 8 -5.47 6.69 18.59
N PRO A 9 -4.89 7.42 17.63
CA PRO A 9 -5.62 7.78 16.42
C PRO A 9 -6.05 6.50 15.71
N SER A 10 -7.34 6.31 15.54
CA SER A 10 -7.90 5.21 14.75
C SER A 10 -8.14 5.72 13.33
N LEU A 11 -7.58 5.02 12.33
CA LEU A 11 -7.88 5.32 10.94
C LEU A 11 -9.28 4.77 10.61
N ALA A 12 -10.20 5.67 10.29
CA ALA A 12 -11.52 5.26 9.81
C ALA A 12 -11.43 4.82 8.34
N LEU A 13 -11.48 3.51 8.08
CA LEU A 13 -11.46 2.98 6.71
C LEU A 13 -12.66 3.47 5.88
N SER A 14 -13.76 3.85 6.53
CA SER A 14 -14.94 4.46 5.89
C SER A 14 -14.67 5.81 5.21
N SER A 15 -13.54 6.45 5.51
CA SER A 15 -13.11 7.68 4.82
C SER A 15 -12.55 7.42 3.41
N PHE A 16 -12.34 6.16 3.06
CA PHE A 16 -11.79 5.74 1.77
C PHE A 16 -12.80 4.90 1.02
N SER A 17 -12.85 5.06 -0.30
CA SER A 17 -13.75 4.30 -1.17
C SER A 17 -13.01 3.38 -2.15
N SER A 18 -11.69 3.53 -2.27
CA SER A 18 -10.86 2.72 -3.15
C SER A 18 -9.58 2.28 -2.44
N PHE A 19 -9.23 1.01 -2.55
CA PHE A 19 -8.14 0.39 -1.81
C PHE A 19 -7.16 -0.31 -2.74
N GLY A 20 -5.93 0.17 -2.80
CA GLY A 20 -4.83 -0.53 -3.46
C GLY A 20 -4.05 -1.35 -2.45
N VAL A 21 -3.73 -2.59 -2.75
CA VAL A 21 -2.99 -3.46 -1.84
C VAL A 21 -1.77 -4.04 -2.50
N GLY A 22 -0.61 -3.75 -1.91
CA GLY A 22 0.70 -4.25 -2.30
C GLY A 22 1.47 -4.88 -1.14
N GLY A 23 2.65 -5.38 -1.41
CA GLY A 23 3.49 -5.93 -0.35
C GLY A 23 4.60 -6.84 -0.84
N SER A 24 5.39 -7.33 0.11
CA SER A 24 6.46 -8.28 -0.15
C SER A 24 5.92 -9.62 -0.67
N ARG A 25 6.62 -10.21 -1.64
CA ARG A 25 6.36 -11.58 -2.11
C ARG A 25 6.70 -12.64 -1.05
N ARG A 26 7.50 -12.27 -0.06
CA ARG A 26 7.88 -13.10 1.08
C ARG A 26 7.58 -12.33 2.36
N PRO A 27 6.31 -12.21 2.76
CA PRO A 27 5.94 -11.52 3.99
C PRO A 27 6.45 -12.31 5.21
N SER A 28 6.78 -11.60 6.28
CA SER A 28 6.96 -12.25 7.58
C SER A 28 5.62 -12.83 8.07
N PRO A 29 5.62 -13.80 8.98
CA PRO A 29 4.38 -14.34 9.53
C PRO A 29 3.44 -13.26 10.09
N CYS A 30 3.98 -12.26 10.81
CA CYS A 30 3.18 -11.16 11.34
C CYS A 30 2.61 -10.26 10.23
N SER A 31 3.37 -10.00 9.14
CA SER A 31 2.88 -9.24 7.99
C SER A 31 1.78 -10.01 7.24
N GLY A 32 1.91 -11.34 7.14
CA GLY A 32 0.87 -12.20 6.54
C GLY A 32 -0.43 -12.19 7.35
N ALA A 33 -0.32 -12.31 8.68
CA ALA A 33 -1.48 -12.23 9.59
C ALA A 33 -2.16 -10.85 9.54
N ALA A 34 -1.37 -9.76 9.52
CA ALA A 34 -1.89 -8.41 9.40
C ALA A 34 -2.60 -8.18 8.06
N ALA A 35 -2.05 -8.72 6.94
CA ALA A 35 -2.68 -8.66 5.65
C ALA A 35 -4.02 -9.41 5.62
N ALA A 36 -4.07 -10.61 6.19
CA ALA A 36 -5.30 -11.38 6.28
C ALA A 36 -6.37 -10.67 7.12
N ALA A 37 -5.98 -10.10 8.28
CA ALA A 37 -6.88 -9.32 9.13
C ALA A 37 -7.40 -8.06 8.42
N PHE A 38 -6.53 -7.35 7.68
CA PHE A 38 -6.93 -6.18 6.89
C PHE A 38 -7.94 -6.57 5.80
N VAL A 39 -7.68 -7.64 5.04
CA VAL A 39 -8.61 -8.15 4.03
C VAL A 39 -9.96 -8.53 4.63
N ALA A 40 -9.97 -9.20 5.79
CA ALA A 40 -11.20 -9.52 6.51
C ALA A 40 -11.95 -8.25 6.93
N SER A 41 -11.25 -7.21 7.37
CA SER A 41 -11.86 -5.91 7.74
C SER A 41 -12.52 -5.23 6.54
N LEU A 42 -11.89 -5.24 5.35
CA LEU A 42 -12.51 -4.70 4.12
C LEU A 42 -13.79 -5.46 3.76
N ARG A 43 -13.76 -6.79 3.85
CA ARG A 43 -14.96 -7.61 3.60
C ARG A 43 -16.07 -7.33 4.62
N GLY A 44 -15.73 -7.27 5.92
CA GLY A 44 -16.66 -6.94 6.99
C GLY A 44 -17.29 -5.55 6.84
N ALA A 45 -16.55 -4.60 6.28
CA ALA A 45 -17.03 -3.26 5.95
C ALA A 45 -17.87 -3.20 4.66
N GLY A 46 -18.08 -4.32 3.95
CA GLY A 46 -18.88 -4.38 2.72
C GLY A 46 -18.21 -3.72 1.51
N VAL A 47 -16.86 -3.60 1.52
CA VAL A 47 -16.11 -3.02 0.38
C VAL A 47 -16.37 -3.83 -0.87
N GLN A 48 -16.75 -3.17 -1.96
CA GLN A 48 -17.02 -3.81 -3.24
C GLN A 48 -15.72 -4.21 -3.95
N ALA A 49 -15.72 -5.36 -4.64
CA ALA A 49 -14.54 -5.84 -5.36
C ALA A 49 -14.04 -4.84 -6.40
N SER A 50 -14.92 -4.14 -7.10
CA SER A 50 -14.57 -3.10 -8.08
C SER A 50 -13.77 -1.93 -7.51
N SER A 51 -13.84 -1.72 -6.20
CA SER A 51 -13.09 -0.69 -5.46
C SER A 51 -11.73 -1.18 -4.94
N VAL A 52 -11.37 -2.43 -5.19
CA VAL A 52 -10.13 -3.04 -4.71
C VAL A 52 -9.17 -3.27 -5.86
N PHE A 53 -7.95 -2.77 -5.72
CA PHE A 53 -6.87 -2.83 -6.71
C PHE A 53 -5.74 -3.70 -6.18
N THR A 54 -5.36 -4.72 -6.92
CA THR A 54 -4.26 -5.62 -6.53
C THR A 54 -3.53 -6.18 -7.75
N SER A 55 -2.58 -7.05 -7.51
CA SER A 55 -1.71 -7.56 -8.56
C SER A 55 -1.44 -9.07 -8.45
N CYS A 56 -0.79 -9.62 -9.46
CA CYS A 56 -0.35 -11.01 -9.52
C CYS A 56 0.81 -11.38 -8.55
N GLY A 57 1.14 -10.50 -7.60
CA GLY A 57 2.19 -10.79 -6.62
C GLY A 57 1.75 -11.82 -5.58
N ALA A 58 2.70 -12.64 -5.10
CA ALA A 58 2.49 -13.47 -3.92
C ALA A 58 2.34 -12.61 -2.65
N GLY A 59 1.91 -13.21 -1.53
CA GLY A 59 1.72 -12.52 -0.25
C GLY A 59 0.40 -11.77 -0.18
N ALA A 60 0.39 -10.52 0.33
CA ALA A 60 -0.84 -9.73 0.49
C ALA A 60 -1.67 -9.61 -0.81
N PRO A 61 -1.09 -9.38 -2.00
CA PRO A 61 -1.85 -9.34 -3.24
C PRO A 61 -2.65 -10.61 -3.52
N SER A 62 -2.08 -11.80 -3.28
CA SER A 62 -2.80 -13.07 -3.51
C SER A 62 -3.97 -13.27 -2.55
N LEU A 63 -3.85 -12.84 -1.30
CA LEU A 63 -4.95 -12.87 -0.33
C LEU A 63 -6.11 -11.98 -0.78
N VAL A 64 -5.80 -10.79 -1.29
CA VAL A 64 -6.80 -9.86 -1.82
C VAL A 64 -7.50 -10.45 -3.04
N ALA A 65 -6.76 -10.97 -4.01
CA ALA A 65 -7.34 -11.55 -5.23
C ALA A 65 -8.29 -12.72 -4.90
N ALA A 66 -7.93 -13.55 -3.91
CA ALA A 66 -8.79 -14.65 -3.45
C ALA A 66 -10.04 -14.16 -2.72
N ALA A 67 -9.93 -13.08 -1.93
CA ALA A 67 -11.03 -12.56 -1.11
C ALA A 67 -12.02 -11.68 -1.89
N PHE A 68 -11.57 -11.06 -2.98
CA PHE A 68 -12.34 -10.13 -3.82
C PHE A 68 -12.34 -10.58 -5.28
N PRO A 69 -13.07 -11.67 -5.63
CA PRO A 69 -13.25 -12.04 -7.03
C PRO A 69 -13.84 -10.88 -7.82
N GLY A 70 -13.21 -10.52 -8.96
CA GLY A 70 -13.63 -9.36 -9.76
C GLY A 70 -12.99 -8.03 -9.33
N CYS A 71 -11.98 -8.04 -8.43
CA CYS A 71 -11.17 -6.85 -8.14
C CYS A 71 -10.41 -6.36 -9.39
N GLN A 72 -9.95 -5.11 -9.34
CA GLN A 72 -9.09 -4.53 -10.37
C GLN A 72 -7.70 -5.19 -10.30
N PHE A 73 -7.52 -6.25 -11.12
CA PHE A 73 -6.35 -7.12 -11.07
C PHE A 73 -5.31 -6.79 -12.14
N PHE A 74 -4.09 -6.48 -11.72
CA PHE A 74 -2.97 -6.12 -12.59
C PHE A 74 -1.97 -7.27 -12.70
N SER A 75 -1.86 -7.87 -13.88
CA SER A 75 -0.93 -8.97 -14.16
C SER A 75 0.26 -8.49 -14.96
N ALA A 76 1.47 -8.91 -14.59
CA ALA A 76 2.67 -8.67 -15.38
C ALA A 76 2.68 -9.47 -16.72
N ALA A 77 1.85 -10.49 -16.82
CA ALA A 77 1.65 -11.26 -18.05
C ALA A 77 0.59 -10.65 -18.99
N ALA A 78 -0.03 -9.52 -18.60
CA ALA A 78 -1.00 -8.87 -19.47
C ALA A 78 -0.35 -8.37 -20.77
N PRO A 79 -1.07 -8.35 -21.90
CA PRO A 79 -0.54 -7.94 -23.20
C PRO A 79 0.11 -6.55 -23.19
N ALA A 80 -0.39 -5.63 -22.37
CA ALA A 80 0.18 -4.29 -22.20
C ALA A 80 1.64 -4.28 -21.69
N PHE A 81 2.12 -5.38 -21.10
CA PHE A 81 3.48 -5.51 -20.57
C PHE A 81 4.31 -6.55 -21.34
N CYS A 82 3.77 -7.08 -22.43
CA CYS A 82 4.45 -8.04 -23.30
C CYS A 82 5.74 -7.41 -23.84
N GLY A 83 6.83 -8.20 -23.86
CA GLY A 83 8.13 -7.73 -24.34
C GLY A 83 8.96 -6.91 -23.35
N LEU A 84 8.42 -6.51 -22.20
CA LEU A 84 9.16 -5.74 -21.20
C LEU A 84 10.12 -6.57 -20.35
N GLY A 85 10.08 -7.90 -20.42
CA GLY A 85 10.92 -8.80 -19.62
C GLY A 85 10.80 -8.49 -18.11
N SER A 86 11.94 -8.34 -17.43
CA SER A 86 11.96 -8.01 -15.98
C SER A 86 11.32 -6.66 -15.62
N ARG A 87 11.21 -5.74 -16.59
CA ARG A 87 10.55 -4.43 -16.41
C ARG A 87 9.03 -4.54 -16.32
N ALA A 88 8.43 -5.67 -16.77
CA ALA A 88 6.98 -5.90 -16.71
C ALA A 88 6.42 -5.75 -15.29
N PHE A 89 7.13 -6.22 -14.28
CA PHE A 89 6.70 -6.09 -12.88
C PHE A 89 6.65 -4.64 -12.41
N ALA A 90 7.64 -3.82 -12.79
CA ALA A 90 7.68 -2.40 -12.47
C ALA A 90 6.58 -1.62 -13.21
N ALA A 91 6.39 -1.89 -14.49
CA ALA A 91 5.36 -1.28 -15.32
C ALA A 91 3.95 -1.61 -14.79
N ARG A 92 3.69 -2.89 -14.48
CA ARG A 92 2.45 -3.34 -13.86
C ARG A 92 2.18 -2.64 -12.53
N ALA A 93 3.18 -2.59 -11.63
CA ALA A 93 3.04 -1.95 -10.34
C ALA A 93 2.75 -0.45 -10.47
N ALA A 94 3.45 0.24 -11.36
CA ALA A 94 3.20 1.65 -11.66
C ALA A 94 1.79 1.88 -12.23
N SER A 95 1.30 1.01 -13.11
CA SER A 95 -0.05 1.11 -13.67
C SER A 95 -1.12 0.91 -12.61
N LEU A 96 -0.94 -0.06 -11.70
CA LEU A 96 -1.85 -0.30 -10.59
C LEU A 96 -1.96 0.94 -9.69
N VAL A 97 -0.81 1.49 -9.24
CA VAL A 97 -0.81 2.65 -8.34
C VAL A 97 -1.42 3.89 -9.03
N ARG A 98 -1.17 4.11 -10.33
CA ARG A 98 -1.79 5.20 -11.08
C ARG A 98 -3.29 5.03 -11.25
N ALA A 99 -3.77 3.82 -11.52
CA ALA A 99 -5.20 3.52 -11.61
C ALA A 99 -5.91 3.80 -10.27
N LEU A 100 -5.30 3.37 -9.17
CA LEU A 100 -5.80 3.70 -7.83
C LEU A 100 -5.80 5.22 -7.59
N ALA A 101 -4.72 5.92 -7.93
CA ALA A 101 -4.62 7.38 -7.72
C ALA A 101 -5.66 8.18 -8.50
N ALA A 102 -6.19 7.63 -9.60
CA ALA A 102 -7.27 8.22 -10.38
C ALA A 102 -8.68 7.89 -9.84
N SER A 103 -8.79 7.01 -8.86
CA SER A 103 -10.07 6.61 -8.27
C SER A 103 -10.48 7.54 -7.10
N PRO A 104 -11.78 7.55 -6.72
CA PRO A 104 -12.25 8.38 -5.61
C PRO A 104 -11.67 7.94 -4.27
N SER A 105 -11.31 8.90 -3.41
CA SER A 105 -10.84 8.69 -2.03
C SER A 105 -9.94 7.47 -1.88
N PRO A 106 -8.78 7.42 -2.59
CA PRO A 106 -7.92 6.25 -2.62
C PRO A 106 -7.13 6.08 -1.33
N LEU A 107 -6.82 4.83 -0.98
CA LEU A 107 -5.84 4.46 0.05
C LEU A 107 -4.91 3.39 -0.50
N TRP A 108 -3.61 3.63 -0.46
CA TRP A 108 -2.61 2.60 -0.72
C TRP A 108 -2.25 1.87 0.56
N VAL A 109 -2.40 0.56 0.60
CA VAL A 109 -2.06 -0.29 1.75
C VAL A 109 -0.94 -1.23 1.37
N CYS A 110 0.12 -1.25 2.17
CA CYS A 110 1.30 -2.03 1.84
C CYS A 110 1.86 -2.80 3.03
N PHE A 111 2.40 -3.98 2.72
CA PHE A 111 3.05 -4.88 3.66
C PHE A 111 4.51 -5.10 3.22
N PRO A 112 5.41 -4.11 3.42
CA PRO A 112 6.81 -4.27 3.06
C PRO A 112 7.48 -5.39 3.84
N GLY A 113 8.48 -6.04 3.24
CA GLY A 113 9.23 -7.10 3.91
C GLY A 113 10.26 -6.62 4.94
N GLY A 114 10.48 -5.30 5.03
CA GLY A 114 11.48 -4.70 5.92
C GLY A 114 11.56 -3.19 5.77
N ALA A 115 12.64 -2.60 6.27
CA ALA A 115 12.87 -1.16 6.23
C ALA A 115 12.88 -0.60 4.80
N CYS A 116 12.54 0.69 4.70
CA CYS A 116 12.65 1.42 3.45
C CYS A 116 14.12 1.55 3.04
N PRO A 117 14.50 1.19 1.81
CA PRO A 117 15.86 1.38 1.33
C PRO A 117 16.25 2.87 1.34
N ALA A 118 17.53 3.15 1.60
CA ALA A 118 18.05 4.51 1.58
C ALA A 118 17.82 5.18 0.21
N GLY A 119 17.53 6.49 0.22
CA GLY A 119 17.31 7.28 -0.98
C GLY A 119 15.94 7.10 -1.65
N VAL A 120 15.07 6.23 -1.14
CA VAL A 120 13.69 6.13 -1.60
C VAL A 120 12.88 7.29 -1.01
N ALA A 121 12.20 8.04 -1.87
CA ALA A 121 11.37 9.18 -1.48
C ALA A 121 10.12 9.26 -2.37
N PRO A 122 9.04 9.88 -1.89
CA PRO A 122 7.83 10.12 -2.67
C PRO A 122 8.14 10.86 -3.98
N ARG A 123 7.66 10.33 -5.11
CA ARG A 123 7.81 10.96 -6.43
C ARG A 123 6.78 10.45 -7.42
N ARG A 124 6.47 11.24 -8.44
CA ARG A 124 5.45 10.94 -9.46
C ARG A 124 5.87 9.90 -10.52
N SER A 125 7.14 9.52 -10.52
CA SER A 125 7.67 8.50 -11.44
C SER A 125 8.10 7.26 -10.68
N TRP A 126 8.05 6.11 -11.35
CA TRP A 126 8.55 4.86 -10.79
C TRP A 126 10.06 4.91 -10.58
N VAL A 127 10.50 4.40 -9.45
CA VAL A 127 11.92 4.22 -9.14
C VAL A 127 12.15 2.79 -8.67
N SER A 128 13.08 2.11 -9.31
CA SER A 128 13.58 0.82 -8.84
C SER A 128 14.61 1.05 -7.74
N CYS A 129 14.27 0.65 -6.53
CA CYS A 129 15.10 0.88 -5.34
C CYS A 129 15.47 -0.42 -4.62
N GLY A 130 15.39 -1.57 -5.32
CA GLY A 130 15.62 -2.89 -4.72
C GLY A 130 14.43 -3.44 -3.92
N SER A 131 13.38 -2.63 -3.66
CA SER A 131 12.14 -3.05 -3.00
C SER A 131 10.93 -2.59 -3.79
N GLY A 132 10.22 -3.53 -4.42
CA GLY A 132 9.00 -3.22 -5.17
C GLY A 132 7.92 -2.59 -4.30
N SER A 133 7.71 -3.10 -3.08
CA SER A 133 6.71 -2.58 -2.15
C SER A 133 6.98 -1.14 -1.71
N TRP A 134 8.25 -0.77 -1.45
CA TRP A 134 8.58 0.61 -1.14
C TRP A 134 8.55 1.52 -2.37
N SER A 135 8.85 1.00 -3.58
CA SER A 135 8.66 1.74 -4.83
C SER A 135 7.17 2.06 -5.08
N GLU A 136 6.28 1.11 -4.80
CA GLU A 136 4.82 1.31 -4.86
C GLU A 136 4.36 2.38 -3.87
N CYS A 137 4.83 2.32 -2.61
CA CYS A 137 4.53 3.32 -1.59
C CYS A 137 5.03 4.72 -1.99
N ALA A 138 6.26 4.82 -2.51
CA ALA A 138 6.85 6.09 -2.94
C ALA A 138 6.08 6.72 -4.11
N LEU A 139 5.64 5.90 -5.06
CA LEU A 139 4.81 6.36 -6.17
C LEU A 139 3.42 6.80 -5.69
N ALA A 140 2.77 6.03 -4.82
CA ALA A 140 1.47 6.37 -4.25
C ALA A 140 1.52 7.71 -3.50
N ALA A 141 2.46 7.87 -2.56
CA ALA A 141 2.67 9.12 -1.84
C ALA A 141 2.98 10.28 -2.78
N GLY A 142 3.85 10.08 -3.79
CA GLY A 142 4.19 11.10 -4.78
C GLY A 142 3.04 11.52 -5.69
N LEU A 143 2.03 10.67 -5.87
CA LEU A 143 0.77 10.96 -6.56
C LEU A 143 -0.30 11.57 -5.64
N GLY A 144 0.01 11.79 -4.35
CA GLY A 144 -0.93 12.36 -3.39
C GLY A 144 -1.90 11.34 -2.80
N VAL A 145 -1.65 10.05 -2.96
CA VAL A 145 -2.44 8.98 -2.34
C VAL A 145 -1.96 8.77 -0.91
N PRO A 146 -2.85 8.77 0.11
CA PRO A 146 -2.50 8.37 1.46
C PRO A 146 -1.94 6.95 1.49
N VAL A 147 -0.97 6.72 2.37
CA VAL A 147 -0.30 5.43 2.47
C VAL A 147 -0.45 4.84 3.87
N LEU A 148 -0.94 3.63 3.95
CA LEU A 148 -1.00 2.82 5.17
C LEU A 148 0.01 1.67 5.02
N VAL A 149 0.97 1.56 5.94
CA VAL A 149 1.92 0.45 5.93
C VAL A 149 1.85 -0.35 7.22
N PHE A 150 2.00 -1.65 7.10
CA PHE A 150 2.28 -2.52 8.22
C PHE A 150 3.77 -2.87 8.23
N LEU A 151 4.45 -2.56 9.32
CA LEU A 151 5.89 -2.81 9.49
C LEU A 151 6.13 -3.80 10.63
N PRO A 152 7.08 -4.73 10.47
CA PRO A 152 7.50 -5.61 11.56
C PRO A 152 8.00 -4.83 12.78
N VAL A 153 7.97 -5.48 13.94
CA VAL A 153 8.51 -4.90 15.19
C VAL A 153 9.95 -4.43 15.00
N GLY A 154 10.24 -3.22 15.47
CA GLY A 154 11.56 -2.60 15.36
C GLY A 154 11.83 -1.90 14.01
N VAL A 155 10.95 -2.02 13.03
CA VAL A 155 11.04 -1.29 11.77
C VAL A 155 10.18 -0.03 11.86
N VAL A 156 10.76 1.11 11.50
CA VAL A 156 10.06 2.40 11.44
C VAL A 156 9.96 2.89 10.00
N PRO A 157 8.94 3.70 9.68
CA PRO A 157 8.82 4.29 8.36
C PRO A 157 9.89 5.36 8.11
N PRO A 158 10.19 5.70 6.85
CA PRO A 158 11.21 6.69 6.50
C PRO A 158 10.80 8.10 6.95
N SER A 159 11.61 8.74 7.80
CA SER A 159 11.32 10.07 8.36
C SER A 159 11.24 11.19 7.30
N GLY A 160 11.96 11.04 6.19
CA GLY A 160 12.00 12.04 5.11
C GLY A 160 10.75 12.09 4.22
N TRP A 161 9.73 11.25 4.47
CA TRP A 161 8.50 11.23 3.66
C TRP A 161 7.38 12.13 4.22
N GLY A 162 7.58 12.77 5.37
CA GLY A 162 6.60 13.58 6.08
C GLY A 162 6.20 13.00 7.42
N SER A 163 5.05 13.46 7.94
CA SER A 163 4.59 13.12 9.29
C SER A 163 3.81 11.81 9.28
N TRP A 164 4.49 10.71 9.60
CA TRP A 164 3.85 9.43 9.83
C TRP A 164 3.15 9.39 11.18
N SER A 165 1.94 8.87 11.22
CA SER A 165 1.19 8.61 12.44
C SER A 165 1.22 7.12 12.77
N GLY A 166 1.75 6.76 13.94
CA GLY A 166 1.70 5.39 14.44
C GLY A 166 0.30 5.06 14.97
N LEU A 167 -0.33 4.03 14.40
CA LEU A 167 -1.67 3.58 14.80
C LEU A 167 -1.62 2.44 15.82
N GLY A 168 -0.42 1.97 16.16
CA GLY A 168 -0.20 0.79 17.03
C GLY A 168 -0.19 -0.52 16.25
N GLY A 169 0.31 -1.59 16.91
CA GLY A 169 0.35 -2.94 16.33
C GLY A 169 1.16 -3.07 15.04
N GLY A 170 2.12 -2.19 14.77
CA GLY A 170 2.92 -2.19 13.52
C GLY A 170 2.34 -1.35 12.39
N TRP A 171 1.18 -0.74 12.59
CA TRP A 171 0.54 0.10 11.57
C TRP A 171 1.01 1.56 11.62
N TRP A 172 1.29 2.12 10.43
CA TRP A 172 1.71 3.49 10.24
C TRP A 172 0.95 4.12 9.08
N PHE A 173 0.48 5.34 9.29
CA PHE A 173 -0.29 6.08 8.30
C PHE A 173 0.45 7.36 7.88
N LEU A 174 0.55 7.56 6.58
CA LEU A 174 1.03 8.77 5.94
C LEU A 174 -0.15 9.42 5.22
N PRO A 175 -0.61 10.60 5.65
CA PRO A 175 -1.70 11.30 4.97
C PRO A 175 -1.26 11.74 3.56
N ALA A 176 -2.24 12.08 2.73
CA ALA A 176 -1.97 12.64 1.41
C ALA A 176 -1.13 13.91 1.51
N PHE A 177 -0.06 13.98 0.74
CA PHE A 177 0.65 15.24 0.56
C PHE A 177 -0.03 16.05 -0.53
N ILE A 178 -0.48 17.25 -0.19
CA ILE A 178 -0.73 18.27 -1.21
C ILE A 178 0.65 18.79 -1.60
N VAL A 179 1.24 18.23 -2.66
CA VAL A 179 2.39 18.86 -3.29
C VAL A 179 1.88 20.18 -3.88
N ARG A 180 2.01 21.27 -3.15
CA ARG A 180 1.80 22.60 -3.70
C ARG A 180 2.93 22.79 -4.71
N LEU A 181 2.60 22.72 -5.99
CA LEU A 181 3.46 23.19 -7.06
C LEU A 181 3.47 24.72 -6.94
N PHE A 182 4.55 25.25 -6.37
CA PHE A 182 4.88 26.66 -6.50
C PHE A 182 5.55 26.86 -7.84
#